data_cc7d0bcf58479178d3add0155aef9b84
#
_entry.id   cc7d0bcf58479178d3add0155aef9b84
#
_cell.length_a   1.000
_cell.length_b   1.000
_cell.length_c   1.000
_cell.angle_alpha   90.00
_cell.angle_beta   90.00
_cell.angle_gamma   90.00
#
_symmetry.space_group_name_H-M   'P 1'
#
loop_
_entity.id
_entity.type
_entity.pdbx_description
1 polymer ?
#
loop_
_entity_poly.entity_id
_entity_poly.type
_entity_poly.pdbx_seq_one_letter_code
_entity_poly.pdbx_strand_id
1 'polypeptide(L)'
;MPASRKRLVRFRMPSRREAVAPTVDRVLAATVAAGLNDEQRDNLAVAVAEALSNAAVHGNRLHPRHAVRVIVEVTPKQCVVVEVADLGPGFDSSQVGDPTHPARVLMPGGRGIFLMRQLVDRVEYNEAGNRVRLTVERRPASGKATA
;
A
#
# COMPACT_ATOMS: atom_id res chain seq x y z
N MET A 1 22.83 -16.86 -2.26
CA MET A 1 21.72 -16.55 -1.36
C MET A 1 21.18 -15.16 -1.66
N PRO A 2 19.89 -15.02 -1.94
CA PRO A 2 19.34 -13.68 -2.03
C PRO A 2 19.42 -13.02 -0.66
N ALA A 3 19.85 -11.77 -0.63
CA ALA A 3 19.87 -11.02 0.60
C ALA A 3 18.44 -10.85 1.10
N SER A 4 18.21 -11.02 2.38
CA SER A 4 16.88 -10.95 2.97
C SER A 4 16.41 -9.53 3.13
N ARG A 5 15.09 -9.33 3.04
CA ARG A 5 14.47 -8.06 3.35
C ARG A 5 14.60 -7.78 4.85
N LYS A 6 14.84 -6.52 5.18
CA LYS A 6 14.85 -6.09 6.56
C LYS A 6 13.46 -5.59 6.94
N ARG A 7 12.86 -6.23 7.95
CA ARG A 7 11.57 -5.79 8.47
C ARG A 7 11.78 -4.57 9.36
N LEU A 8 11.03 -3.50 9.07
CA LEU A 8 11.06 -2.28 9.86
C LEU A 8 9.98 -2.29 10.93
N VAL A 9 8.77 -2.74 10.58
CA VAL A 9 7.66 -2.83 11.52
C VAL A 9 6.64 -3.85 11.02
N ARG A 10 5.93 -4.46 11.96
CA ARG A 10 4.79 -5.34 11.68
C ARG A 10 3.75 -5.11 12.76
N PHE A 11 2.52 -4.84 12.36
CA PHE A 11 1.45 -4.58 13.30
C PHE A 11 0.08 -4.85 12.68
N ARG A 12 -0.97 -4.72 13.48
CA ARG A 12 -2.36 -4.87 13.04
C ARG A 12 -3.10 -3.56 13.23
N MET A 13 -3.93 -3.22 12.27
CA MET A 13 -4.83 -2.08 12.32
C MET A 13 -6.26 -2.59 12.52
N PRO A 14 -7.04 -2.05 13.46
CA PRO A 14 -8.47 -2.39 13.54
C PRO A 14 -9.19 -2.01 12.25
N SER A 15 -10.18 -2.80 11.86
CA SER A 15 -10.95 -2.56 10.64
C SER A 15 -11.98 -1.46 10.85
N ARG A 16 -11.49 -0.24 11.04
CA ARG A 16 -12.28 0.98 11.23
C ARG A 16 -11.70 2.10 10.39
N ARG A 17 -12.58 2.92 9.81
CA ARG A 17 -12.16 4.03 8.96
C ARG A 17 -11.25 5.01 9.69
N GLU A 18 -11.57 5.33 10.93
CA GLU A 18 -10.80 6.27 11.74
C GLU A 18 -9.40 5.77 12.13
N ALA A 19 -9.13 4.48 11.95
CA ALA A 19 -7.79 3.92 12.19
C ALA A 19 -6.83 4.15 11.02
N VAL A 20 -7.33 4.52 9.85
CA VAL A 20 -6.51 4.64 8.64
C VAL A 20 -5.46 5.73 8.77
N ALA A 21 -5.85 6.95 9.10
CA ALA A 21 -4.90 8.07 9.17
C ALA A 21 -3.77 7.85 10.18
N PRO A 22 -4.05 7.42 11.44
CA PRO A 22 -2.96 7.11 12.38
C PRO A 22 -2.05 5.99 11.88
N THR A 23 -2.59 5.01 11.16
CA THR A 23 -1.80 3.91 10.62
C THR A 23 -0.88 4.38 9.51
N VAL A 24 -1.36 5.27 8.63
CA VAL A 24 -0.52 5.90 7.61
C VAL A 24 0.67 6.60 8.26
N ASP A 25 0.43 7.38 9.32
CA ASP A 25 1.49 8.08 10.04
C ASP A 25 2.51 7.09 10.60
N ARG A 26 2.05 5.97 11.13
CA ARG A 26 2.92 4.92 11.67
C ARG A 26 3.79 4.29 10.58
N VAL A 27 3.22 4.03 9.41
CA VAL A 27 3.97 3.50 8.26
C VAL A 27 5.03 4.50 7.82
N LEU A 28 4.67 5.77 7.67
CA LEU A 28 5.62 6.80 7.25
C LEU A 28 6.75 6.97 8.27
N ALA A 29 6.43 6.93 9.55
CA ALA A 29 7.45 7.01 10.60
C ALA A 29 8.45 5.85 10.49
N ALA A 30 7.98 4.65 10.18
CA ALA A 30 8.84 3.49 9.99
C ALA A 30 9.77 3.62 8.79
N THR A 31 9.41 4.43 7.79
CA THR A 31 10.20 4.58 6.56
C THR A 31 11.17 5.78 6.59
N VAL A 32 11.23 6.54 7.67
CA VAL A 32 12.06 7.74 7.74
C VAL A 32 13.52 7.44 7.39
N ALA A 33 14.09 6.38 7.98
CA ALA A 33 15.47 6.01 7.73
C ALA A 33 15.75 5.42 6.35
N ALA A 34 14.70 5.09 5.59
CA ALA A 34 14.86 4.51 4.26
C ALA A 34 15.23 5.55 3.19
N GLY A 35 15.13 6.83 3.50
CA GLY A 35 15.63 7.90 2.64
C GLY A 35 14.75 8.23 1.44
N LEU A 36 13.44 8.01 1.54
CA LEU A 36 12.52 8.46 0.50
C LEU A 36 12.48 10.00 0.47
N ASN A 37 12.36 10.59 -0.72
CA ASN A 37 12.18 12.04 -0.82
C ASN A 37 10.75 12.44 -0.44
N ASP A 38 10.50 13.74 -0.32
CA ASP A 38 9.20 14.25 0.13
C ASP A 38 8.06 13.85 -0.81
N GLU A 39 8.27 13.92 -2.11
CA GLU A 39 7.28 13.50 -3.08
C GLU A 39 6.92 12.02 -2.93
N GLN A 40 7.93 11.17 -2.77
CA GLN A 40 7.72 9.74 -2.56
C GLN A 40 6.96 9.47 -1.27
N ARG A 41 7.27 10.20 -0.20
CA ARG A 41 6.58 10.06 1.09
C ARG A 41 5.12 10.48 0.96
N ASP A 42 4.83 11.59 0.29
CA ASP A 42 3.47 12.05 0.08
C ASP A 42 2.67 11.07 -0.76
N ASN A 43 3.26 10.57 -1.83
CA ASN A 43 2.64 9.59 -2.71
C ASN A 43 2.39 8.26 -1.97
N LEU A 44 3.35 7.82 -1.17
CA LEU A 44 3.21 6.60 -0.38
C LEU A 44 2.08 6.76 0.65
N ALA A 45 1.97 7.93 1.28
CA ALA A 45 0.91 8.19 2.24
C ALA A 45 -0.48 7.98 1.63
N VAL A 46 -0.70 8.52 0.44
CA VAL A 46 -1.99 8.37 -0.26
C VAL A 46 -2.21 6.91 -0.68
N ALA A 47 -1.19 6.27 -1.23
CA ALA A 47 -1.30 4.87 -1.66
C ALA A 47 -1.59 3.93 -0.49
N VAL A 48 -0.91 4.13 0.64
CA VAL A 48 -1.14 3.32 1.85
C VAL A 48 -2.54 3.57 2.40
N ALA A 49 -3.00 4.82 2.42
CA ALA A 49 -4.37 5.13 2.86
C ALA A 49 -5.41 4.38 2.02
N GLU A 50 -5.24 4.34 0.71
CA GLU A 50 -6.11 3.59 -0.18
C GLU A 50 -6.08 2.09 0.11
N ALA A 51 -4.89 1.53 0.26
CA ALA A 51 -4.74 0.10 0.57
C ALA A 51 -5.38 -0.27 1.91
N LEU A 52 -5.17 0.54 2.93
CA LEU A 52 -5.73 0.30 4.26
C LEU A 52 -7.25 0.43 4.26
N SER A 53 -7.78 1.45 3.58
CA SER A 53 -9.22 1.64 3.46
C SER A 53 -9.86 0.48 2.71
N ASN A 54 -9.28 0.05 1.61
CA ASN A 54 -9.78 -1.11 0.86
C ASN A 54 -9.79 -2.38 1.72
N ALA A 55 -8.73 -2.61 2.48
CA ALA A 55 -8.63 -3.79 3.34
C ALA A 55 -9.64 -3.76 4.49
N ALA A 56 -9.80 -2.60 5.14
CA ALA A 56 -10.71 -2.49 6.28
C ALA A 56 -12.18 -2.51 5.85
N VAL A 57 -12.52 -1.74 4.81
CA VAL A 57 -13.92 -1.52 4.41
C VAL A 57 -14.41 -2.62 3.48
N HIS A 58 -13.68 -2.88 2.39
CA HIS A 58 -14.12 -3.84 1.37
C HIS A 58 -13.67 -5.26 1.68
N GLY A 59 -12.44 -5.44 2.17
CA GLY A 59 -11.92 -6.76 2.53
C GLY A 59 -12.56 -7.29 3.80
N ASN A 60 -12.31 -6.66 4.92
CA ASN A 60 -12.80 -7.09 6.23
C ASN A 60 -14.22 -6.63 6.56
N ARG A 61 -14.82 -5.77 5.71
CA ARG A 61 -16.18 -5.25 5.89
C ARG A 61 -16.41 -4.64 7.27
N LEU A 62 -15.40 -3.95 7.77
CA LEU A 62 -15.42 -3.29 9.09
C LEU A 62 -15.70 -4.27 10.24
N HIS A 63 -15.38 -5.55 10.06
CA HIS A 63 -15.63 -6.57 11.07
C HIS A 63 -14.73 -6.33 12.29
N PRO A 64 -15.31 -6.22 13.51
CA PRO A 64 -14.53 -5.84 14.70
C PRO A 64 -13.49 -6.87 15.14
N ARG A 65 -13.60 -8.12 14.69
CA ARG A 65 -12.66 -9.19 15.02
C ARG A 65 -11.62 -9.46 13.93
N HIS A 66 -11.72 -8.78 12.80
CA HIS A 66 -10.80 -8.96 11.69
C HIS A 66 -9.93 -7.73 11.57
N ALA A 67 -8.67 -7.86 11.93
CA ALA A 67 -7.71 -6.77 11.80
C ALA A 67 -7.03 -6.80 10.44
N VAL A 68 -6.58 -5.64 9.99
CA VAL A 68 -5.73 -5.50 8.81
C VAL A 68 -4.29 -5.66 9.26
N ARG A 69 -3.55 -6.54 8.59
CA ARG A 69 -2.12 -6.74 8.88
C ARG A 69 -1.29 -5.82 8.02
N VAL A 70 -0.32 -5.16 8.65
CA VAL A 70 0.58 -4.22 7.97
C VAL A 70 2.03 -4.62 8.26
N ILE A 71 2.82 -4.73 7.21
CA ILE A 71 4.25 -5.02 7.29
C ILE A 71 4.99 -4.00 6.45
N VAL A 72 6.03 -3.39 7.02
CA VAL A 72 6.92 -2.48 6.30
C VAL A 72 8.31 -3.10 6.28
N GLU A 73 8.89 -3.24 5.09
CA GLU A 73 10.20 -3.84 4.87
C GLU A 73 11.05 -2.97 3.96
N VAL A 74 12.37 -3.12 4.07
CA VAL A 74 13.32 -2.54 3.12
C VAL A 74 14.07 -3.70 2.46
N THR A 75 14.16 -3.64 1.15
CA THR A 75 14.89 -4.65 0.38
C THR A 75 16.39 -4.35 0.36
N PRO A 76 17.24 -5.32 -0.03
CA PRO A 76 18.68 -5.07 -0.18
C PRO A 76 19.00 -3.94 -1.16
N LYS A 77 18.11 -3.68 -2.12
CA LYS A 77 18.27 -2.59 -3.09
C LYS A 77 17.71 -1.25 -2.60
N GLN A 78 17.40 -1.16 -1.29
CA GLN A 78 16.88 0.05 -0.67
C GLN A 78 15.47 0.42 -1.14
N CYS A 79 14.68 -0.54 -1.62
CA CYS A 79 13.26 -0.31 -1.90
C CYS A 79 12.46 -0.48 -0.63
N VAL A 80 11.50 0.41 -0.42
CA VAL A 80 10.52 0.27 0.67
C VAL A 80 9.36 -0.55 0.16
N VAL A 81 8.96 -1.57 0.92
CA VAL A 81 7.81 -2.40 0.61
C VAL A 81 6.81 -2.32 1.76
N VAL A 82 5.60 -1.92 1.46
CA VAL A 82 4.49 -1.92 2.43
C VAL A 82 3.50 -3.00 2.02
N GLU A 83 3.28 -3.97 2.88
CA GLU A 83 2.30 -5.03 2.65
C GLU A 83 1.08 -4.80 3.53
N VAL A 84 -0.09 -4.86 2.92
CA VAL A 84 -1.38 -4.71 3.59
C VAL A 84 -2.23 -5.93 3.26
N ALA A 85 -2.69 -6.64 4.28
CA ALA A 85 -3.47 -7.87 4.11
C ALA A 85 -4.73 -7.86 4.96
N ASP A 86 -5.83 -8.31 4.37
CA ASP A 86 -7.10 -8.51 5.07
C ASP A 86 -7.47 -10.00 5.11
N LEU A 87 -8.56 -10.31 5.80
CA LEU A 87 -9.07 -11.67 5.97
C LEU A 87 -10.29 -11.95 5.09
N GLY A 88 -10.59 -11.04 4.16
CA GLY A 88 -11.71 -11.19 3.27
C GLY A 88 -11.44 -12.15 2.13
N PRO A 89 -12.47 -12.39 1.29
CA PRO A 89 -12.34 -13.33 0.17
C PRO A 89 -11.45 -12.81 -0.97
N GLY A 90 -11.09 -11.53 -0.93
CA GLY A 90 -10.29 -10.93 -1.99
C GLY A 90 -11.12 -10.63 -3.24
N PHE A 91 -10.41 -10.32 -4.31
CA PHE A 91 -11.02 -10.03 -5.61
C PHE A 91 -10.02 -10.36 -6.71
N ASP A 92 -10.53 -10.45 -7.95
CA ASP A 92 -9.65 -10.68 -9.09
C ASP A 92 -9.03 -9.36 -9.55
N SER A 93 -7.77 -9.13 -9.16
CA SER A 93 -7.07 -7.89 -9.49
C SER A 93 -6.79 -7.74 -10.99
N SER A 94 -6.82 -8.83 -11.75
CA SER A 94 -6.65 -8.78 -13.20
C SER A 94 -7.83 -8.10 -13.89
N GLN A 95 -8.99 -8.05 -13.24
CA GLN A 95 -10.17 -7.36 -13.74
C GLN A 95 -10.11 -5.85 -13.52
N VAL A 96 -9.18 -5.39 -12.68
CA VAL A 96 -9.02 -3.95 -12.40
C VAL A 96 -8.02 -3.38 -13.39
N GLY A 97 -8.52 -2.58 -14.31
CA GLY A 97 -7.68 -1.95 -15.33
C GLY A 97 -7.96 -0.46 -15.41
N ASP A 98 -8.28 -0.01 -16.61
CA ASP A 98 -8.58 1.39 -16.87
C ASP A 98 -9.84 1.82 -16.11
N PRO A 99 -9.76 2.78 -15.17
CA PRO A 99 -10.91 3.25 -14.41
C PRO A 99 -11.90 4.06 -15.26
N THR A 100 -11.51 4.45 -16.48
CA THR A 100 -12.43 5.13 -17.38
C THR A 100 -13.42 4.17 -18.01
N HIS A 101 -13.17 2.85 -17.97
CA HIS A 101 -14.12 1.87 -18.47
C HIS A 101 -15.31 1.76 -17.51
N PRO A 102 -16.54 2.00 -17.96
CA PRO A 102 -17.71 2.07 -17.07
C PRO A 102 -17.88 0.88 -16.14
N ALA A 103 -17.63 -0.34 -16.63
CA ALA A 103 -17.79 -1.56 -15.83
C ALA A 103 -16.75 -1.62 -14.69
N ARG A 104 -15.61 -0.99 -14.86
CA ARG A 104 -14.51 -1.06 -13.86
C ARG A 104 -14.60 0.05 -12.83
N VAL A 105 -15.17 1.20 -13.20
CA VAL A 105 -15.38 2.32 -12.26
C VAL A 105 -16.31 1.91 -11.12
N LEU A 106 -17.24 0.99 -11.39
CA LEU A 106 -18.21 0.52 -10.40
C LEU A 106 -17.67 -0.58 -9.48
N MET A 107 -16.49 -1.13 -9.76
CA MET A 107 -15.88 -2.16 -8.89
C MET A 107 -15.35 -1.55 -7.62
N PRO A 108 -15.62 -2.17 -6.43
CA PRO A 108 -15.02 -1.71 -5.19
C PRO A 108 -13.49 -1.64 -5.30
N GLY A 109 -12.91 -0.50 -4.93
CA GLY A 109 -11.47 -0.32 -4.94
C GLY A 109 -10.84 -0.10 -6.30
N GLY A 110 -11.59 -0.14 -7.40
CA GLY A 110 -11.05 0.02 -8.74
C GLY A 110 -10.30 1.33 -8.95
N ARG A 111 -10.88 2.43 -8.51
CA ARG A 111 -10.23 3.74 -8.58
C ARG A 111 -9.02 3.83 -7.67
N GLY A 112 -9.12 3.25 -6.46
CA GLY A 112 -8.02 3.25 -5.51
C GLY A 112 -6.82 2.48 -6.02
N ILE A 113 -7.03 1.34 -6.67
CA ILE A 113 -5.94 0.54 -7.26
C ILE A 113 -5.27 1.32 -8.38
N PHE A 114 -6.03 1.96 -9.25
CA PHE A 114 -5.47 2.80 -10.30
C PHE A 114 -4.62 3.93 -9.71
N LEU A 115 -5.13 4.59 -8.68
CA LEU A 115 -4.41 5.66 -7.99
C LEU A 115 -3.11 5.15 -7.38
N MET A 116 -3.14 4.00 -6.69
CA MET A 116 -1.94 3.41 -6.13
C MET A 116 -0.87 3.18 -7.20
N ARG A 117 -1.27 2.67 -8.37
CA ARG A 117 -0.34 2.41 -9.49
C ARG A 117 0.29 3.69 -10.04
N GLN A 118 -0.38 4.83 -9.90
CA GLN A 118 0.18 6.12 -10.32
C GLN A 118 1.17 6.68 -9.31
N LEU A 119 1.06 6.30 -8.05
CA LEU A 119 1.78 6.93 -6.96
C LEU A 119 3.02 6.19 -6.49
N VAL A 120 3.07 4.87 -6.71
CA VAL A 120 4.21 4.04 -6.29
C VAL A 120 4.78 3.31 -7.50
N ASP A 121 5.97 2.75 -7.35
CA ASP A 121 6.66 2.09 -8.45
C ASP A 121 6.03 0.75 -8.82
N ARG A 122 5.48 0.05 -7.85
CA ARG A 122 4.88 -1.26 -8.09
C ARG A 122 3.74 -1.54 -7.13
N VAL A 123 2.65 -2.08 -7.66
CA VAL A 123 1.50 -2.55 -6.88
C VAL A 123 1.25 -4.00 -7.27
N GLU A 124 1.37 -4.91 -6.32
CA GLU A 124 1.25 -6.34 -6.57
C GLU A 124 0.25 -6.96 -5.60
N TYR A 125 -0.76 -7.62 -6.14
CA TYR A 125 -1.72 -8.39 -5.35
C TYR A 125 -1.35 -9.86 -5.35
N ASN A 126 -1.66 -10.57 -4.26
CA ASN A 126 -1.58 -12.03 -4.26
C ASN A 126 -2.70 -12.59 -5.14
N GLU A 127 -2.66 -13.90 -5.39
CA GLU A 127 -3.63 -14.58 -6.23
C GLU A 127 -5.06 -14.39 -5.72
N ALA A 128 -5.26 -14.47 -4.41
CA ALA A 128 -6.58 -14.29 -3.81
C ALA A 128 -7.09 -12.85 -3.88
N GLY A 129 -6.20 -11.86 -3.99
CA GLY A 129 -6.59 -10.45 -4.02
C GLY A 129 -6.91 -9.85 -2.65
N ASN A 130 -6.43 -10.46 -1.57
CA ASN A 130 -6.62 -9.94 -0.21
C ASN A 130 -5.32 -9.49 0.46
N ARG A 131 -4.25 -9.40 -0.31
CA ARG A 131 -2.96 -8.88 0.14
C ARG A 131 -2.33 -8.08 -0.99
N VAL A 132 -1.91 -6.87 -0.68
CA VAL A 132 -1.26 -5.98 -1.64
C VAL A 132 0.13 -5.60 -1.12
N ARG A 133 1.09 -5.53 -2.04
CA ARG A 133 2.42 -4.99 -1.79
C ARG A 133 2.61 -3.73 -2.59
N LEU A 134 2.97 -2.66 -1.91
CA LEU A 134 3.32 -1.38 -2.51
C LEU A 134 4.84 -1.23 -2.42
N THR A 135 5.50 -1.06 -3.55
CA THR A 135 6.96 -0.93 -3.61
C THR A 135 7.33 0.46 -4.08
N VAL A 136 8.20 1.12 -3.33
CA VAL A 136 8.76 2.42 -3.69
C VAL A 136 10.28 2.29 -3.77
N GLU A 137 10.83 2.57 -4.95
CA GLU A 137 12.27 2.57 -5.17
C GLU A 137 12.87 3.88 -4.68
N ARG A 138 13.90 3.80 -3.86
CA ARG A 138 14.56 5.00 -3.37
C ARG A 138 15.13 5.80 -4.54
N ARG A 139 14.85 7.11 -4.51
CA ARG A 139 15.38 8.04 -5.50
C ARG A 139 15.97 9.25 -4.81
N PRO A 140 17.01 9.87 -5.39
CA PRO A 140 17.49 11.15 -4.89
C PRO A 140 16.40 12.22 -5.04
N ALA A 141 16.53 13.32 -4.33
CA ALA A 141 15.60 14.45 -4.43
C ALA A 141 15.51 14.92 -5.88
N SER A 142 14.29 14.85 -6.46
CA SER A 142 14.09 15.08 -7.89
C SER A 142 14.45 16.49 -8.35
N GLY A 143 14.21 17.49 -7.53
CA GLY A 143 14.49 18.88 -7.89
C GLY A 143 15.97 19.19 -8.08
N LYS A 144 16.85 18.34 -7.61
CA LYS A 144 18.30 18.54 -7.74
C LYS A 144 18.87 17.89 -8.99
N ALA A 145 18.20 16.86 -9.49
CA ALA A 145 18.69 16.13 -10.65
C ALA A 145 18.59 16.93 -11.94
N THR A 146 17.77 17.94 -11.98
CA THR A 146 17.54 18.78 -13.14
C THR A 146 18.36 20.04 -13.17
N ALA A 147 19.16 20.23 -12.18
CA ALA A 147 20.02 21.39 -12.11
C ALA A 147 21.10 21.36 -13.18
#